data_9fd4dece3830fbfb2f2e7c096c6b388e
#
_entry.id   9fd4dece3830fbfb2f2e7c096c6b388e
#
_cell.length_a   1.000
_cell.length_b   1.000
_cell.length_c   1.000
_cell.angle_alpha   90.00
_cell.angle_beta   90.00
_cell.angle_gamma   90.00
#
_symmetry.space_group_name_H-M   'P 1'
#
loop_
_entity.id
_entity.type
_entity.pdbx_description
1 polymer ?
#
loop_
_entity_poly.entity_id
_entity_poly.type
_entity_poly.pdbx_seq_one_letter_code
_entity_poly.pdbx_strand_id
1 'polypeptide(L)'
;MELRRRLLCWVAAVSLAAAAARSDPQVPCYFIFGDSLVDNGNNNYIVSLARANYPPYGIDFAGGPSGRFTNGLTTVDVIAQLLGFDNFIPPFAATSGDQLLNGANFASAAAGIRAETGQQLGGRIPFAGQVQNYQTAVQTLVNILGDQDTASDHLSRCIFSVGMGSNDYLNNYFMPAFYNTGSQYTPEQFADALIGDYRRHLQVLYNYGARKVVMIGVGQVGCSPNELARYSADGATCVERIDSAIRMFNDRLVGLVDEFNALPGAHFTYINAYNIFNDILANAASYGFTVTNAGCCGVGRNNGQVTCLPYQAPCANRDQHIFWDAFHPSEAANIIVGRRSYRAQSPNDAYPMDISTLASI
;
A
#
# COMPACT_ATOMS: atom_id res chain seq x y z
N MET A 1 -51.58 37.71 -54.70
CA MET A 1 -51.54 37.68 -53.22
C MET A 1 -51.13 36.24 -52.83
N GLU A 2 -49.83 36.06 -52.67
CA GLU A 2 -49.26 34.73 -52.35
C GLU A 2 -48.98 34.59 -50.84
N LEU A 3 -49.61 33.63 -50.24
CA LEU A 3 -49.44 33.31 -48.82
C LEU A 3 -48.31 32.26 -48.71
N ARG A 4 -47.12 32.71 -48.36
CA ARG A 4 -45.98 31.77 -48.09
C ARG A 4 -46.20 31.10 -46.74
N ARG A 5 -46.49 29.81 -46.76
CA ARG A 5 -46.42 28.91 -45.58
C ARG A 5 -44.96 28.59 -45.25
N ARG A 6 -44.48 29.08 -44.13
CA ARG A 6 -43.20 28.64 -43.54
C ARG A 6 -43.46 27.40 -42.71
N LEU A 7 -42.95 26.23 -43.17
CA LEU A 7 -42.83 25.01 -42.38
C LEU A 7 -41.66 25.18 -41.41
N LEU A 8 -41.93 25.24 -40.11
CA LEU A 8 -40.92 25.11 -39.07
C LEU A 8 -40.69 23.61 -38.82
N CYS A 9 -39.54 23.09 -39.30
CA CYS A 9 -39.06 21.77 -38.89
C CYS A 9 -38.45 21.90 -37.50
N TRP A 10 -39.09 21.31 -36.50
CA TRP A 10 -38.51 21.09 -35.20
C TRP A 10 -37.62 19.83 -35.29
N VAL A 11 -36.28 20.01 -35.28
CA VAL A 11 -35.33 18.91 -35.10
C VAL A 11 -35.21 18.71 -33.59
N ALA A 12 -35.87 17.67 -33.09
CA ALA A 12 -35.66 17.20 -31.73
C ALA A 12 -34.30 16.46 -31.72
N ALA A 13 -33.26 17.13 -31.19
CA ALA A 13 -32.01 16.51 -30.88
C ALA A 13 -32.20 15.63 -29.63
N VAL A 14 -32.40 14.33 -29.83
CA VAL A 14 -32.37 13.35 -28.77
C VAL A 14 -30.89 13.12 -28.43
N SER A 15 -30.43 13.78 -27.38
CA SER A 15 -29.12 13.49 -26.77
C SER A 15 -29.21 12.11 -26.10
N LEU A 16 -28.78 11.04 -26.79
CA LEU A 16 -28.45 9.80 -26.12
C LEU A 16 -27.19 10.03 -25.29
N ALA A 17 -27.36 10.36 -24.03
CA ALA A 17 -26.31 10.15 -23.04
C ALA A 17 -26.12 8.63 -22.91
N ALA A 18 -25.14 8.10 -23.62
CA ALA A 18 -24.67 6.74 -23.37
C ALA A 18 -24.14 6.75 -21.93
N ALA A 19 -24.93 6.28 -20.98
CA ALA A 19 -24.43 5.87 -19.68
C ALA A 19 -23.43 4.76 -20.01
N ALA A 20 -22.14 5.03 -19.88
CA ALA A 20 -21.12 4.01 -19.93
C ALA A 20 -21.54 2.96 -18.89
N ALA A 21 -21.90 1.77 -19.33
CA ALA A 21 -22.17 0.67 -18.42
C ALA A 21 -20.90 0.48 -17.61
N ARG A 22 -20.98 0.78 -16.31
CA ARG A 22 -19.88 0.49 -15.38
C ARG A 22 -19.70 -1.02 -15.40
N SER A 23 -18.53 -1.46 -15.73
CA SER A 23 -18.18 -2.88 -15.58
C SER A 23 -18.03 -3.17 -14.09
N ASP A 24 -18.55 -4.30 -13.64
CA ASP A 24 -18.29 -4.79 -12.27
C ASP A 24 -16.77 -4.87 -12.04
N PRO A 25 -16.33 -4.71 -10.78
CA PRO A 25 -14.94 -4.91 -10.42
C PRO A 25 -14.44 -6.29 -10.86
N GLN A 26 -13.16 -6.39 -11.26
CA GLN A 26 -12.56 -7.65 -11.74
C GLN A 26 -12.56 -8.75 -10.68
N VAL A 27 -12.65 -8.37 -9.40
CA VAL A 27 -12.75 -9.27 -8.25
C VAL A 27 -13.81 -8.74 -7.28
N PRO A 28 -14.51 -9.62 -6.53
CA PRO A 28 -15.61 -9.18 -5.68
C PRO A 28 -15.15 -8.33 -4.48
N CYS A 29 -13.93 -8.55 -3.99
CA CYS A 29 -13.40 -7.82 -2.84
C CYS A 29 -11.88 -7.68 -2.87
N TYR A 30 -11.40 -6.66 -2.14
CA TYR A 30 -9.97 -6.38 -1.98
C TYR A 30 -9.65 -6.17 -0.50
N PHE A 31 -8.82 -7.05 0.07
CA PHE A 31 -8.35 -6.98 1.44
C PHE A 31 -6.90 -6.52 1.49
N ILE A 32 -6.60 -5.54 2.37
CA ILE A 32 -5.30 -4.87 2.41
C ILE A 32 -4.70 -5.01 3.82
N PHE A 33 -3.44 -5.44 3.88
CA PHE A 33 -2.63 -5.54 5.09
C PHE A 33 -1.32 -4.81 4.88
N GLY A 34 -0.89 -4.03 5.86
CA GLY A 34 0.31 -3.25 5.69
C GLY A 34 0.60 -2.28 6.84
N ASP A 35 1.47 -1.35 6.53
CA ASP A 35 1.90 -0.29 7.41
C ASP A 35 1.39 1.10 6.93
N SER A 36 2.12 2.17 7.27
CA SER A 36 1.77 3.54 6.89
C SER A 36 1.75 3.80 5.37
N LEU A 37 2.42 2.96 4.56
CA LEU A 37 2.41 3.10 3.10
C LEU A 37 1.01 2.90 2.52
N VAL A 38 0.14 2.17 3.22
CA VAL A 38 -1.20 1.80 2.75
C VAL A 38 -2.31 2.01 3.80
N ASP A 39 -2.00 2.42 5.04
CA ASP A 39 -3.01 2.82 6.04
C ASP A 39 -3.77 4.05 5.52
N ASN A 40 -5.08 3.95 5.49
CA ASN A 40 -5.97 5.01 5.03
C ASN A 40 -6.90 5.55 6.12
N GLY A 41 -6.63 5.22 7.40
CA GLY A 41 -7.36 5.78 8.51
C GLY A 41 -7.50 4.94 9.78
N ASN A 42 -6.98 3.71 9.84
CA ASN A 42 -7.08 2.89 11.05
C ASN A 42 -6.37 3.54 12.25
N ASN A 43 -5.21 4.18 12.03
CA ASN A 43 -4.49 4.86 13.10
C ASN A 43 -5.20 6.12 13.64
N ASN A 44 -6.24 6.62 12.98
CA ASN A 44 -7.03 7.74 13.49
C ASN A 44 -7.76 7.40 14.80
N TYR A 45 -8.06 6.12 15.02
CA TYR A 45 -8.87 5.61 16.14
C TYR A 45 -8.06 5.07 17.32
N ILE A 46 -6.72 5.11 17.25
CA ILE A 46 -5.83 4.63 18.31
C ILE A 46 -4.90 5.73 18.80
N VAL A 47 -4.40 5.60 20.04
CA VAL A 47 -3.42 6.56 20.61
C VAL A 47 -2.06 6.28 20.01
N SER A 48 -1.66 7.06 19.01
CA SER A 48 -0.42 6.89 18.25
C SER A 48 0.19 8.23 17.87
N LEU A 49 1.52 8.29 17.78
CA LEU A 49 2.25 9.39 17.16
C LEU A 49 2.28 9.23 15.63
N ALA A 50 2.11 8.00 15.12
CA ALA A 50 2.02 7.72 13.68
C ALA A 50 0.59 7.99 13.18
N ARG A 51 0.31 9.25 12.86
CA ARG A 51 -0.97 9.74 12.32
C ARG A 51 -0.74 10.68 11.15
N ALA A 52 -1.69 10.66 10.21
CA ALA A 52 -1.71 11.52 9.03
C ALA A 52 -3.12 12.08 8.76
N ASN A 53 -3.89 12.36 9.83
CA ASN A 53 -5.24 12.89 9.77
C ASN A 53 -5.28 14.42 10.01
N TYR A 54 -4.24 15.12 9.57
CA TYR A 54 -4.10 16.58 9.69
C TYR A 54 -3.44 17.18 8.43
N PRO A 55 -3.75 18.43 8.08
CA PRO A 55 -3.09 19.11 6.97
C PRO A 55 -1.58 19.27 7.24
N PRO A 56 -0.72 19.13 6.19
CA PRO A 56 -1.09 19.04 4.76
C PRO A 56 -1.18 17.63 4.19
N TYR A 57 -1.18 16.55 5.01
CA TYR A 57 -1.51 15.22 4.49
C TYR A 57 -2.85 15.27 3.77
N GLY A 58 -2.97 14.57 2.64
CA GLY A 58 -4.20 14.54 1.84
C GLY A 58 -4.57 15.87 1.17
N ILE A 59 -3.62 16.81 1.01
CA ILE A 59 -3.89 18.11 0.36
C ILE A 59 -4.42 17.98 -1.07
N ASP A 60 -4.07 16.90 -1.77
CA ASP A 60 -4.53 16.58 -3.13
C ASP A 60 -5.62 15.48 -3.14
N PHE A 61 -5.99 14.94 -1.98
CA PHE A 61 -7.07 13.96 -1.84
C PHE A 61 -8.42 14.67 -1.69
N ALA A 62 -9.42 14.25 -2.45
CA ALA A 62 -10.74 14.90 -2.46
C ALA A 62 -11.40 14.92 -1.07
N GLY A 63 -11.10 13.95 -0.19
CA GLY A 63 -11.59 13.89 1.19
C GLY A 63 -10.72 14.65 2.20
N GLY A 64 -9.62 15.27 1.78
CA GLY A 64 -8.65 15.92 2.67
C GLY A 64 -7.88 14.92 3.54
N PRO A 65 -7.40 15.33 4.73
CA PRO A 65 -6.63 14.48 5.64
C PRO A 65 -7.45 13.30 6.15
N SER A 66 -7.20 12.13 5.63
CA SER A 66 -7.97 10.91 5.93
C SER A 66 -7.24 9.90 6.81
N GLY A 67 -5.93 10.09 7.02
CA GLY A 67 -5.04 9.12 7.66
C GLY A 67 -4.06 8.47 6.67
N ARG A 68 -4.12 8.83 5.37
CA ARG A 68 -3.14 8.45 4.35
C ARG A 68 -1.85 9.23 4.55
N PHE A 69 -0.71 8.54 4.60
CA PHE A 69 0.61 9.17 4.78
C PHE A 69 1.19 9.69 3.46
N THR A 70 0.40 10.45 2.72
CA THR A 70 0.78 11.03 1.42
C THR A 70 -0.03 12.30 1.16
N ASN A 71 0.30 13.05 0.11
CA ASN A 71 -0.51 14.20 -0.33
C ASN A 71 -1.85 13.80 -0.95
N GLY A 72 -2.01 12.55 -1.41
CA GLY A 72 -3.23 12.10 -2.09
C GLY A 72 -3.43 10.59 -1.99
N LEU A 73 -3.39 9.88 -3.12
CA LEU A 73 -3.61 8.44 -3.20
C LEU A 73 -2.43 7.63 -2.67
N THR A 74 -2.74 6.53 -2.02
CA THR A 74 -1.77 5.45 -1.73
C THR A 74 -1.67 4.49 -2.92
N THR A 75 -0.64 3.64 -2.94
CA THR A 75 -0.47 2.60 -3.97
C THR A 75 -1.70 1.66 -4.06
N VAL A 76 -2.30 1.29 -2.95
CA VAL A 76 -3.47 0.39 -2.94
C VAL A 76 -4.76 1.08 -3.35
N ASP A 77 -4.89 2.40 -3.17
CA ASP A 77 -5.99 3.16 -3.76
C ASP A 77 -5.94 3.10 -5.30
N VAL A 78 -4.75 3.25 -5.88
CA VAL A 78 -4.53 3.13 -7.33
C VAL A 78 -4.84 1.73 -7.83
N ILE A 79 -4.41 0.70 -7.10
CA ILE A 79 -4.72 -0.70 -7.44
C ILE A 79 -6.24 -0.95 -7.38
N ALA A 80 -6.94 -0.45 -6.35
CA ALA A 80 -8.40 -0.57 -6.25
C ALA A 80 -9.12 0.07 -7.44
N GLN A 81 -8.70 1.28 -7.87
CA GLN A 81 -9.23 1.92 -9.06
C GLN A 81 -8.99 1.09 -10.34
N LEU A 82 -7.79 0.52 -10.50
CA LEU A 82 -7.43 -0.31 -11.65
C LEU A 82 -8.16 -1.66 -11.68
N LEU A 83 -8.52 -2.19 -10.50
CA LEU A 83 -9.38 -3.37 -10.35
C LEU A 83 -10.85 -3.04 -10.65
N GLY A 84 -11.22 -1.76 -10.78
CA GLY A 84 -12.57 -1.32 -11.16
C GLY A 84 -13.50 -1.05 -9.98
N PHE A 85 -12.99 -0.93 -8.75
CA PHE A 85 -13.83 -0.54 -7.61
C PHE A 85 -14.28 0.92 -7.75
N ASP A 86 -15.57 1.18 -7.53
CA ASP A 86 -16.15 2.52 -7.57
C ASP A 86 -15.67 3.45 -6.43
N ASN A 87 -15.34 2.84 -5.30
CA ASN A 87 -14.89 3.54 -4.10
C ASN A 87 -13.56 2.95 -3.61
N PHE A 88 -12.79 3.76 -2.89
CA PHE A 88 -11.61 3.28 -2.19
C PHE A 88 -12.02 2.29 -1.09
N ILE A 89 -11.19 1.27 -0.87
CA ILE A 89 -11.41 0.27 0.17
C ILE A 89 -11.31 0.96 1.54
N PRO A 90 -12.36 0.94 2.36
CA PRO A 90 -12.38 1.68 3.63
C PRO A 90 -11.45 1.06 4.68
N PRO A 91 -10.96 1.85 5.65
CA PRO A 91 -10.23 1.32 6.80
C PRO A 91 -11.16 0.43 7.64
N PHE A 92 -10.66 -0.71 8.13
CA PHE A 92 -11.45 -1.68 8.89
C PHE A 92 -12.14 -1.05 10.11
N ALA A 93 -11.46 -0.10 10.78
CA ALA A 93 -12.02 0.62 11.92
C ALA A 93 -13.30 1.44 11.61
N ALA A 94 -13.56 1.74 10.32
CA ALA A 94 -14.75 2.45 9.87
C ALA A 94 -15.65 1.58 8.97
N THR A 95 -15.32 0.29 8.78
CA THR A 95 -16.07 -0.64 7.92
C THR A 95 -17.10 -1.41 8.76
N SER A 96 -18.32 -1.54 8.26
CA SER A 96 -19.38 -2.31 8.94
C SER A 96 -20.33 -2.97 7.95
N GLY A 97 -20.97 -4.07 8.39
CA GLY A 97 -22.02 -4.76 7.65
C GLY A 97 -21.59 -5.13 6.23
N ASP A 98 -22.51 -4.90 5.28
CA ASP A 98 -22.35 -5.29 3.87
C ASP A 98 -21.16 -4.63 3.16
N GLN A 99 -20.56 -3.59 3.73
CA GLN A 99 -19.34 -2.99 3.18
C GLN A 99 -18.18 -3.99 3.11
N LEU A 100 -18.14 -4.96 4.04
CA LEU A 100 -17.14 -6.03 4.07
C LEU A 100 -17.19 -6.93 2.83
N LEU A 101 -18.31 -7.00 2.13
CA LEU A 101 -18.44 -7.75 0.87
C LEU A 101 -17.51 -7.22 -0.22
N ASN A 102 -17.11 -5.95 -0.15
CA ASN A 102 -16.14 -5.35 -1.08
C ASN A 102 -14.69 -5.33 -0.53
N GLY A 103 -14.49 -5.82 0.70
CA GLY A 103 -13.19 -5.86 1.37
C GLY A 103 -13.02 -4.80 2.45
N ALA A 104 -11.81 -4.78 3.04
CA ALA A 104 -11.41 -3.80 4.06
C ALA A 104 -9.89 -3.62 4.07
N ASN A 105 -9.45 -2.45 4.49
CA ASN A 105 -8.05 -2.14 4.72
C ASN A 105 -7.72 -2.30 6.21
N PHE A 106 -6.90 -3.29 6.57
CA PHE A 106 -6.46 -3.58 7.94
C PHE A 106 -5.13 -2.92 8.31
N ALA A 107 -4.47 -2.25 7.37
CA ALA A 107 -3.15 -1.65 7.56
C ALA A 107 -3.13 -0.68 8.74
N SER A 108 -1.98 -0.58 9.38
CA SER A 108 -1.79 0.32 10.52
C SER A 108 -0.40 0.95 10.48
N ALA A 109 -0.35 2.26 10.57
CA ALA A 109 0.93 2.98 10.56
C ALA A 109 1.85 2.54 11.70
N ALA A 110 3.15 2.52 11.43
CA ALA A 110 4.23 2.01 12.30
C ALA A 110 4.18 0.50 12.59
N ALA A 111 3.22 -0.24 12.02
CA ALA A 111 3.14 -1.68 12.19
C ALA A 111 4.30 -2.41 11.51
N GLY A 112 4.75 -3.49 12.12
CA GLY A 112 5.69 -4.44 11.55
C GLY A 112 5.14 -5.86 11.55
N ILE A 113 5.93 -6.76 10.99
CA ILE A 113 5.72 -8.20 11.04
C ILE A 113 5.83 -8.64 12.52
N ARG A 114 6.85 -8.13 13.21
CA ARG A 114 7.08 -8.40 14.63
C ARG A 114 6.20 -7.51 15.52
N ALA A 115 5.69 -8.09 16.59
CA ALA A 115 4.75 -7.40 17.47
C ALA A 115 5.36 -6.19 18.21
N GLU A 116 6.67 -6.20 18.49
CA GLU A 116 7.36 -5.11 19.17
C GLU A 116 7.73 -3.94 18.26
N THR A 117 7.78 -4.16 16.93
CA THR A 117 8.15 -3.12 15.96
C THR A 117 7.27 -1.88 16.07
N GLY A 118 7.88 -0.69 16.12
CA GLY A 118 7.18 0.58 16.15
C GLY A 118 6.59 0.99 17.50
N GLN A 119 6.85 0.26 18.60
CA GLN A 119 6.30 0.54 19.93
C GLN A 119 6.64 1.95 20.44
N GLN A 120 7.79 2.51 20.09
CA GLN A 120 8.20 3.87 20.48
C GLN A 120 7.25 4.96 19.94
N LEU A 121 6.43 4.65 18.94
CA LEU A 121 5.44 5.57 18.38
C LEU A 121 4.04 5.42 19.02
N GLY A 122 3.89 4.55 20.01
CA GLY A 122 2.63 4.31 20.71
C GLY A 122 1.78 3.20 20.07
N GLY A 123 0.45 3.39 20.06
CA GLY A 123 -0.48 2.41 19.52
C GLY A 123 -0.29 2.15 18.04
N ARG A 124 -0.34 0.89 17.65
CA ARG A 124 -0.40 0.39 16.27
C ARG A 124 -1.00 -1.02 16.30
N ILE A 125 -1.44 -1.49 15.13
CA ILE A 125 -1.98 -2.85 14.95
C ILE A 125 -0.92 -3.65 14.18
N PRO A 126 -0.05 -4.44 14.86
CA PRO A 126 0.97 -5.25 14.18
C PRO A 126 0.32 -6.29 13.29
N PHE A 127 1.10 -6.92 12.39
CA PHE A 127 0.55 -7.85 11.40
C PHE A 127 -0.32 -8.94 12.03
N ALA A 128 0.09 -9.50 13.18
CA ALA A 128 -0.72 -10.46 13.93
C ALA A 128 -2.11 -9.90 14.31
N GLY A 129 -2.18 -8.64 14.73
CA GLY A 129 -3.45 -7.97 15.07
C GLY A 129 -4.31 -7.69 13.84
N GLN A 130 -3.70 -7.35 12.70
CA GLN A 130 -4.41 -7.18 11.42
C GLN A 130 -5.04 -8.51 10.96
N VAL A 131 -4.31 -9.62 11.09
CA VAL A 131 -4.82 -10.97 10.80
C VAL A 131 -5.97 -11.34 11.75
N GLN A 132 -5.90 -10.97 13.01
CA GLN A 132 -7.00 -11.14 13.98
C GLN A 132 -8.24 -10.35 13.58
N ASN A 133 -8.08 -9.09 13.15
CA ASN A 133 -9.17 -8.28 12.64
C ASN A 133 -9.80 -8.90 11.39
N TYR A 134 -8.99 -9.47 10.49
CA TYR A 134 -9.50 -10.22 9.34
C TYR A 134 -10.31 -11.44 9.75
N GLN A 135 -9.86 -12.22 10.74
CA GLN A 135 -10.66 -13.36 11.26
C GLN A 135 -12.04 -12.90 11.77
N THR A 136 -12.10 -11.74 12.44
CA THR A 136 -13.37 -11.12 12.87
C THR A 136 -14.22 -10.71 11.65
N ALA A 137 -13.61 -10.13 10.61
CA ALA A 137 -14.31 -9.79 9.38
C ALA A 137 -14.87 -11.03 8.67
N VAL A 138 -14.13 -12.14 8.62
CA VAL A 138 -14.60 -13.41 8.05
C VAL A 138 -15.82 -13.92 8.81
N GLN A 139 -15.83 -13.87 10.15
CA GLN A 139 -17.01 -14.27 10.92
C GLN A 139 -18.24 -13.41 10.59
N THR A 140 -18.03 -12.11 10.35
CA THR A 140 -19.12 -11.22 9.92
C THR A 140 -19.59 -11.58 8.51
N LEU A 141 -18.68 -11.89 7.59
CA LEU A 141 -19.03 -12.33 6.23
C LEU A 141 -19.81 -13.64 6.22
N VAL A 142 -19.46 -14.61 7.08
CA VAL A 142 -20.23 -15.85 7.25
C VAL A 142 -21.68 -15.54 7.67
N ASN A 143 -21.87 -14.60 8.59
CA ASN A 143 -23.22 -14.20 9.03
C ASN A 143 -24.00 -13.49 7.91
N ILE A 144 -23.34 -12.66 7.08
CA ILE A 144 -23.98 -11.96 5.96
C ILE A 144 -24.35 -12.92 4.83
N LEU A 145 -23.42 -13.83 4.47
CA LEU A 145 -23.56 -14.76 3.35
C LEU A 145 -24.34 -16.03 3.68
N GLY A 146 -24.59 -16.27 4.98
CA GLY A 146 -25.43 -17.34 5.50
C GLY A 146 -24.70 -18.58 5.98
N ASP A 147 -23.55 -18.92 5.40
CA ASP A 147 -22.78 -20.10 5.81
C ASP A 147 -21.27 -19.96 5.48
N GLN A 148 -20.47 -20.87 6.04
CA GLN A 148 -19.01 -20.89 5.91
C GLN A 148 -18.54 -21.21 4.48
N ASP A 149 -19.23 -22.07 3.77
CA ASP A 149 -18.83 -22.52 2.42
C ASP A 149 -19.03 -21.38 1.41
N THR A 150 -20.17 -20.69 1.48
CA THR A 150 -20.48 -19.50 0.69
C THR A 150 -19.48 -18.37 0.96
N ALA A 151 -19.13 -18.13 2.24
CA ALA A 151 -18.14 -17.14 2.61
C ALA A 151 -16.74 -17.52 2.09
N SER A 152 -16.35 -18.78 2.18
CA SER A 152 -15.08 -19.28 1.67
C SER A 152 -14.98 -19.16 0.15
N ASP A 153 -16.05 -19.48 -0.59
CA ASP A 153 -16.13 -19.31 -2.03
C ASP A 153 -15.98 -17.83 -2.42
N HIS A 154 -16.69 -16.94 -1.73
CA HIS A 154 -16.58 -15.49 -1.94
C HIS A 154 -15.13 -15.01 -1.73
N LEU A 155 -14.52 -15.37 -0.59
CA LEU A 155 -13.16 -14.97 -0.22
C LEU A 155 -12.09 -15.53 -1.18
N SER A 156 -12.30 -16.73 -1.71
CA SER A 156 -11.36 -17.36 -2.65
C SER A 156 -11.18 -16.58 -3.96
N ARG A 157 -12.18 -15.79 -4.34
CA ARG A 157 -12.18 -14.94 -5.54
C ARG A 157 -11.61 -13.55 -5.31
N CYS A 158 -11.44 -13.14 -4.03
CA CYS A 158 -10.94 -11.83 -3.66
C CYS A 158 -9.41 -11.74 -3.77
N ILE A 159 -8.90 -10.51 -3.94
CA ILE A 159 -7.46 -10.24 -3.84
C ILE A 159 -7.11 -9.79 -2.42
N PHE A 160 -5.95 -10.25 -1.96
CA PHE A 160 -5.36 -9.91 -0.66
C PHE A 160 -3.97 -9.30 -0.89
N SER A 161 -3.78 -8.01 -0.60
CA SER A 161 -2.45 -7.37 -0.63
C SER A 161 -1.83 -7.36 0.75
N VAL A 162 -0.58 -7.79 0.84
CA VAL A 162 0.20 -7.81 2.08
C VAL A 162 1.54 -7.13 1.82
N GLY A 163 1.74 -5.93 2.40
CA GLY A 163 2.98 -5.15 2.28
C GLY A 163 3.51 -4.81 3.68
N MET A 164 4.41 -5.63 4.22
CA MET A 164 4.95 -5.51 5.57
C MET A 164 6.47 -5.72 5.59
N GLY A 165 7.16 -5.04 6.49
CA GLY A 165 8.58 -5.24 6.73
C GLY A 165 9.40 -3.95 6.80
N SER A 166 8.97 -2.86 6.18
CA SER A 166 9.70 -1.58 6.20
C SER A 166 10.00 -1.12 7.63
N ASN A 167 9.00 -1.16 8.51
CA ASN A 167 9.16 -0.75 9.89
C ASN A 167 10.02 -1.72 10.71
N ASP A 168 10.07 -3.01 10.37
CA ASP A 168 10.93 -3.96 11.06
C ASP A 168 12.41 -3.60 10.88
N TYR A 169 12.77 -2.95 9.77
CA TYR A 169 14.10 -2.38 9.57
C TYR A 169 14.22 -0.98 10.14
N LEU A 170 13.32 -0.04 9.80
CA LEU A 170 13.38 1.38 10.21
C LEU A 170 13.11 1.60 11.70
N ASN A 171 12.08 0.96 12.22
CA ASN A 171 11.53 1.16 13.55
C ASN A 171 11.77 -0.03 14.48
N ASN A 172 12.82 -0.84 14.20
CA ASN A 172 13.30 -1.92 15.03
C ASN A 172 14.80 -2.16 14.78
N TYR A 173 15.19 -2.92 13.75
CA TYR A 173 16.55 -3.44 13.54
C TYR A 173 17.63 -2.33 13.50
N PHE A 174 17.39 -1.27 12.74
CA PHE A 174 18.32 -0.12 12.63
C PHE A 174 18.03 1.01 13.63
N MET A 175 17.32 0.72 14.73
CA MET A 175 16.99 1.68 15.77
C MET A 175 17.52 1.27 17.16
N PRO A 176 18.88 1.20 17.35
CA PRO A 176 19.48 0.65 18.55
C PRO A 176 19.20 1.46 19.83
N ALA A 177 18.72 2.70 19.70
CA ALA A 177 18.32 3.51 20.86
C ALA A 177 17.05 2.96 21.57
N PHE A 178 16.25 2.18 20.88
CA PHE A 178 14.97 1.63 21.39
C PHE A 178 14.93 0.11 21.38
N TYR A 179 15.73 -0.55 20.52
CA TYR A 179 15.69 -1.99 20.28
C TYR A 179 17.10 -2.58 20.29
N ASN A 180 17.23 -3.78 20.83
CA ASN A 180 18.49 -4.53 20.82
C ASN A 180 18.56 -5.55 19.67
N THR A 181 17.59 -5.56 18.78
CA THR A 181 17.43 -6.52 17.68
C THR A 181 18.66 -6.58 16.79
N GLY A 182 19.22 -5.43 16.40
CA GLY A 182 20.41 -5.35 15.56
C GLY A 182 21.69 -5.88 16.23
N SER A 183 21.70 -6.08 17.57
CA SER A 183 22.79 -6.76 18.27
C SER A 183 22.54 -8.25 18.50
N GLN A 184 21.29 -8.69 18.36
CA GLN A 184 20.90 -10.10 18.56
C GLN A 184 20.93 -10.92 17.28
N TYR A 185 20.72 -10.28 16.13
CA TYR A 185 20.59 -10.93 14.82
C TYR A 185 21.57 -10.31 13.82
N THR A 186 22.22 -11.13 12.99
CA THR A 186 22.80 -10.63 11.75
C THR A 186 21.67 -10.24 10.77
N PRO A 187 21.94 -9.44 9.71
CA PRO A 187 20.90 -9.10 8.72
C PRO A 187 20.22 -10.35 8.12
N GLU A 188 20.97 -11.40 7.83
CA GLU A 188 20.47 -12.68 7.31
C GLU A 188 19.55 -13.36 8.32
N GLN A 189 19.98 -13.48 9.58
CA GLN A 189 19.20 -14.09 10.66
C GLN A 189 17.90 -13.31 10.91
N PHE A 190 17.96 -11.98 10.80
CA PHE A 190 16.77 -11.15 10.98
C PHE A 190 15.78 -11.36 9.83
N ALA A 191 16.27 -11.42 8.58
CA ALA A 191 15.43 -11.74 7.43
C ALA A 191 14.77 -13.11 7.59
N ASP A 192 15.52 -14.15 8.06
CA ASP A 192 14.97 -15.49 8.32
C ASP A 192 13.87 -15.46 9.41
N ALA A 193 14.09 -14.70 10.49
CA ALA A 193 13.10 -14.55 11.56
C ALA A 193 11.82 -13.87 11.06
N LEU A 194 11.95 -12.79 10.28
CA LEU A 194 10.81 -12.09 9.69
C LEU A 194 10.02 -13.00 8.75
N ILE A 195 10.69 -13.77 7.91
CA ILE A 195 10.05 -14.72 6.98
C ILE A 195 9.32 -15.83 7.74
N GLY A 196 9.88 -16.32 8.84
CA GLY A 196 9.21 -17.30 9.70
C GLY A 196 7.90 -16.76 10.29
N ASP A 197 7.90 -15.49 10.75
CA ASP A 197 6.71 -14.82 11.26
C ASP A 197 5.69 -14.53 10.14
N TYR A 198 6.17 -14.04 9.00
CA TYR A 198 5.34 -13.74 7.83
C TYR A 198 4.60 -14.98 7.33
N ARG A 199 5.32 -16.12 7.19
CA ARG A 199 4.75 -17.43 6.81
C ARG A 199 3.58 -17.82 7.71
N ARG A 200 3.73 -17.68 9.04
CA ARG A 200 2.67 -18.03 9.99
C ARG A 200 1.40 -17.20 9.75
N HIS A 201 1.55 -15.91 9.49
CA HIS A 201 0.41 -15.03 9.24
C HIS A 201 -0.24 -15.31 7.87
N LEU A 202 0.54 -15.54 6.81
CA LEU A 202 0.00 -15.94 5.51
C LEU A 202 -0.76 -17.28 5.59
N GLN A 203 -0.25 -18.23 6.38
CA GLN A 203 -0.95 -19.51 6.58
C GLN A 203 -2.33 -19.31 7.22
N VAL A 204 -2.45 -18.37 8.16
CA VAL A 204 -3.77 -18.03 8.73
C VAL A 204 -4.67 -17.41 7.67
N LEU A 205 -4.19 -16.46 6.87
CA LEU A 205 -4.98 -15.88 5.78
C LEU A 205 -5.48 -16.97 4.82
N TYR A 206 -4.59 -17.87 4.40
CA TYR A 206 -4.94 -19.00 3.52
C TYR A 206 -6.01 -19.91 4.17
N ASN A 207 -5.87 -20.27 5.43
CA ASN A 207 -6.82 -21.10 6.16
C ASN A 207 -8.20 -20.45 6.30
N TYR A 208 -8.26 -19.11 6.26
CA TYR A 208 -9.48 -18.31 6.30
C TYR A 208 -9.97 -17.84 4.93
N GLY A 209 -9.59 -18.55 3.86
CA GLY A 209 -10.20 -18.39 2.53
C GLY A 209 -9.37 -17.58 1.53
N ALA A 210 -8.28 -16.92 1.91
CA ALA A 210 -7.41 -16.21 0.95
C ALA A 210 -6.79 -17.19 -0.04
N ARG A 211 -6.95 -16.90 -1.35
CA ARG A 211 -6.39 -17.71 -2.43
C ARG A 211 -5.55 -16.88 -3.40
N LYS A 212 -5.93 -15.65 -3.69
CA LYS A 212 -5.21 -14.72 -4.57
C LYS A 212 -4.49 -13.69 -3.71
N VAL A 213 -3.18 -13.89 -3.47
CA VAL A 213 -2.41 -13.08 -2.53
C VAL A 213 -1.28 -12.36 -3.24
N VAL A 214 -1.23 -11.05 -3.05
CA VAL A 214 -0.19 -10.14 -3.55
C VAL A 214 0.74 -9.79 -2.41
N MET A 215 1.96 -10.33 -2.44
CA MET A 215 3.02 -9.99 -1.48
C MET A 215 3.84 -8.83 -2.05
N ILE A 216 3.76 -7.66 -1.43
CA ILE A 216 4.50 -6.47 -1.87
C ILE A 216 5.82 -6.43 -1.12
N GLY A 217 6.93 -6.50 -1.85
CA GLY A 217 8.27 -6.40 -1.30
C GLY A 217 8.56 -5.03 -0.70
N VAL A 218 9.52 -4.96 0.20
CA VAL A 218 9.98 -3.70 0.79
C VAL A 218 10.79 -2.91 -0.24
N GLY A 219 10.47 -1.63 -0.39
CA GLY A 219 11.17 -0.71 -1.29
C GLY A 219 12.58 -0.34 -0.82
N GLN A 220 13.25 0.57 -1.54
CA GLN A 220 14.57 1.10 -1.19
C GLN A 220 14.49 2.08 0.00
N VAL A 221 14.32 1.55 1.18
CA VAL A 221 14.15 2.34 2.42
C VAL A 221 15.40 3.16 2.74
N GLY A 222 16.59 2.64 2.41
CA GLY A 222 17.86 3.35 2.57
C GLY A 222 17.98 4.62 1.72
N CYS A 223 17.07 4.83 0.76
CA CYS A 223 16.98 6.04 -0.05
C CYS A 223 15.93 7.02 0.47
N SER A 224 15.21 6.71 1.55
CA SER A 224 14.22 7.63 2.13
C SER A 224 14.89 8.90 2.67
N PRO A 225 14.22 10.05 2.64
CA PRO A 225 14.76 11.31 3.16
C PRO A 225 15.27 11.22 4.60
N ASN A 226 14.63 10.40 5.46
CA ASN A 226 15.06 10.18 6.84
C ASN A 226 16.41 9.46 6.90
N GLU A 227 16.57 8.38 6.18
CA GLU A 227 17.79 7.60 6.18
C GLU A 227 18.95 8.38 5.52
N LEU A 228 18.66 9.13 4.46
CA LEU A 228 19.63 10.04 3.83
C LEU A 228 20.06 11.15 4.81
N ALA A 229 19.12 11.76 5.52
CA ALA A 229 19.42 12.83 6.48
C ALA A 229 20.31 12.35 7.64
N ARG A 230 20.12 11.09 8.07
CA ARG A 230 20.80 10.52 9.25
C ARG A 230 22.14 9.87 8.93
N TYR A 231 22.25 9.20 7.79
CA TYR A 231 23.36 8.28 7.52
C TYR A 231 24.11 8.53 6.22
N SER A 232 23.56 9.30 5.28
CA SER A 232 24.25 9.64 4.02
C SER A 232 25.18 10.84 4.24
N ALA A 233 26.44 10.73 3.84
CA ALA A 233 27.41 11.82 3.99
C ALA A 233 27.04 13.03 3.12
N ASP A 234 26.61 12.80 1.88
CA ASP A 234 26.23 13.80 0.88
C ASP A 234 24.72 14.13 0.89
N GLY A 235 23.89 13.35 1.59
CA GLY A 235 22.43 13.48 1.61
C GLY A 235 21.75 13.04 0.30
N ALA A 236 22.46 12.29 -0.55
CA ALA A 236 21.97 11.82 -1.85
C ALA A 236 22.24 10.34 -2.09
N THR A 237 23.38 9.83 -1.65
CA THR A 237 23.73 8.41 -1.77
C THR A 237 22.92 7.58 -0.78
N CYS A 238 22.16 6.61 -1.30
CA CYS A 238 21.36 5.69 -0.50
C CYS A 238 22.21 4.90 0.50
N VAL A 239 21.62 4.53 1.63
CA VAL A 239 22.30 3.84 2.73
C VAL A 239 22.36 2.34 2.45
N GLU A 240 23.40 1.90 1.76
CA GLU A 240 23.56 0.53 1.24
C GLU A 240 23.42 -0.56 2.31
N ARG A 241 23.87 -0.34 3.55
CA ARG A 241 23.72 -1.32 4.64
C ARG A 241 22.26 -1.65 4.94
N ILE A 242 21.34 -0.67 4.75
CA ILE A 242 19.90 -0.84 4.94
C ILE A 242 19.31 -1.56 3.74
N ASP A 243 19.62 -1.09 2.54
CA ASP A 243 19.09 -1.65 1.32
C ASP A 243 19.58 -3.09 1.08
N SER A 244 20.82 -3.41 1.49
CA SER A 244 21.35 -4.77 1.46
C SER A 244 20.56 -5.72 2.37
N ALA A 245 20.26 -5.32 3.60
CA ALA A 245 19.45 -6.12 4.52
C ALA A 245 18.01 -6.33 3.99
N ILE A 246 17.44 -5.32 3.35
CA ILE A 246 16.11 -5.40 2.72
C ILE A 246 16.11 -6.38 1.53
N ARG A 247 17.13 -6.36 0.69
CA ARG A 247 17.24 -7.33 -0.42
C ARG A 247 17.23 -8.77 0.09
N MET A 248 17.95 -9.06 1.19
CA MET A 248 17.96 -10.40 1.80
C MET A 248 16.56 -10.87 2.24
N PHE A 249 15.73 -9.97 2.73
CA PHE A 249 14.35 -10.24 3.07
C PHE A 249 13.48 -10.44 1.81
N ASN A 250 13.59 -9.55 0.84
CA ASN A 250 12.82 -9.61 -0.39
C ASN A 250 13.11 -10.89 -1.20
N ASP A 251 14.37 -11.32 -1.27
CA ASP A 251 14.75 -12.58 -1.93
C ASP A 251 14.03 -13.78 -1.29
N ARG A 252 13.86 -13.77 0.03
CA ARG A 252 13.15 -14.83 0.76
C ARG A 252 11.64 -14.80 0.57
N LEU A 253 11.06 -13.60 0.30
CA LEU A 253 9.63 -13.49 -0.03
C LEU A 253 9.29 -14.24 -1.32
N VAL A 254 10.18 -14.26 -2.31
CA VAL A 254 9.99 -15.04 -3.54
C VAL A 254 9.86 -16.53 -3.21
N GLY A 255 10.68 -17.04 -2.29
CA GLY A 255 10.57 -18.44 -1.82
C GLY A 255 9.24 -18.75 -1.12
N LEU A 256 8.65 -17.78 -0.41
CA LEU A 256 7.30 -17.94 0.16
C LEU A 256 6.22 -18.00 -0.93
N VAL A 257 6.36 -17.26 -2.01
CA VAL A 257 5.42 -17.35 -3.16
C VAL A 257 5.41 -18.78 -3.71
N ASP A 258 6.58 -19.37 -3.94
CA ASP A 258 6.68 -20.75 -4.44
C ASP A 258 6.11 -21.76 -3.46
N GLU A 259 6.40 -21.60 -2.16
CA GLU A 259 5.89 -22.46 -1.09
C GLU A 259 4.35 -22.43 -1.05
N PHE A 260 3.73 -21.25 -1.08
CA PHE A 260 2.28 -21.14 -1.01
C PHE A 260 1.59 -21.54 -2.31
N ASN A 261 2.21 -21.32 -3.47
CA ASN A 261 1.68 -21.77 -4.76
C ASN A 261 1.63 -23.31 -4.90
N ALA A 262 2.33 -24.05 -4.04
CA ALA A 262 2.18 -25.50 -3.93
C ALA A 262 0.91 -25.94 -3.18
N LEU A 263 0.20 -25.02 -2.52
CA LEU A 263 -1.03 -25.33 -1.79
C LEU A 263 -2.26 -25.34 -2.72
N PRO A 264 -3.29 -26.15 -2.44
CA PRO A 264 -4.47 -26.27 -3.28
C PRO A 264 -5.20 -24.92 -3.52
N GLY A 265 -5.37 -24.57 -4.78
CA GLY A 265 -6.09 -23.36 -5.20
C GLY A 265 -5.43 -22.03 -4.85
N ALA A 266 -4.19 -22.05 -4.36
CA ALA A 266 -3.44 -20.85 -4.01
C ALA A 266 -2.78 -20.22 -5.26
N HIS A 267 -2.88 -18.90 -5.37
CA HIS A 267 -2.27 -18.07 -6.38
C HIS A 267 -1.61 -16.87 -5.68
N PHE A 268 -0.34 -17.03 -5.35
CA PHE A 268 0.46 -15.99 -4.72
C PHE A 268 1.36 -15.32 -5.76
N THR A 269 1.52 -14.01 -5.64
CA THR A 269 2.44 -13.25 -6.47
C THR A 269 3.26 -12.30 -5.61
N TYR A 270 4.50 -12.06 -6.03
CA TYR A 270 5.40 -11.07 -5.44
C TYR A 270 5.47 -9.85 -6.35
N ILE A 271 5.23 -8.67 -5.80
CA ILE A 271 5.47 -7.39 -6.47
C ILE A 271 6.81 -6.85 -5.97
N ASN A 272 7.73 -6.67 -6.90
CA ASN A 272 9.08 -6.18 -6.60
C ASN A 272 9.13 -4.66 -6.49
N ALA A 273 8.56 -4.14 -5.39
CA ALA A 273 8.56 -2.70 -5.13
C ALA A 273 9.99 -2.14 -5.04
N TYR A 274 10.97 -2.94 -4.61
CA TYR A 274 12.38 -2.55 -4.59
C TYR A 274 12.89 -2.19 -5.99
N ASN A 275 12.66 -3.08 -6.96
CA ASN A 275 13.10 -2.86 -8.35
C ASN A 275 12.32 -1.73 -9.02
N ILE A 276 11.00 -1.64 -8.80
CA ILE A 276 10.18 -0.54 -9.32
C ILE A 276 10.72 0.79 -8.82
N PHE A 277 11.02 0.90 -7.51
CA PHE A 277 11.54 2.13 -6.91
C PHE A 277 12.96 2.46 -7.39
N ASN A 278 13.80 1.42 -7.57
CA ASN A 278 15.14 1.57 -8.15
C ASN A 278 15.11 2.19 -9.55
N ASP A 279 14.19 1.72 -10.40
CA ASP A 279 14.00 2.25 -11.74
C ASP A 279 13.49 3.70 -11.71
N ILE A 280 12.54 4.02 -10.80
CA ILE A 280 12.05 5.39 -10.61
C ILE A 280 13.19 6.32 -10.20
N LEU A 281 14.04 5.92 -9.26
CA LEU A 281 15.19 6.73 -8.82
C LEU A 281 16.23 6.90 -9.91
N ALA A 282 16.55 5.83 -10.63
CA ALA A 282 17.57 5.85 -11.70
C ALA A 282 17.11 6.67 -12.92
N ASN A 283 15.81 6.74 -13.18
CA ASN A 283 15.22 7.39 -14.35
C ASN A 283 14.25 8.52 -13.96
N ALA A 284 14.48 9.18 -12.81
CA ALA A 284 13.55 10.12 -12.19
C ALA A 284 13.01 11.19 -13.14
N ALA A 285 13.87 11.79 -13.96
CA ALA A 285 13.48 12.82 -14.94
C ALA A 285 12.47 12.29 -15.97
N SER A 286 12.57 11.01 -16.38
CA SER A 286 11.65 10.37 -17.33
C SER A 286 10.26 10.17 -16.71
N TYR A 287 10.18 10.09 -15.38
CA TYR A 287 8.94 10.01 -14.61
C TYR A 287 8.42 11.39 -14.17
N GLY A 288 9.13 12.48 -14.51
CA GLY A 288 8.73 13.84 -14.13
C GLY A 288 9.26 14.31 -12.77
N PHE A 289 10.09 13.50 -12.09
CA PHE A 289 10.66 13.86 -10.80
C PHE A 289 11.97 14.64 -10.96
N THR A 290 12.08 15.74 -10.22
CA THR A 290 13.30 16.58 -10.14
C THR A 290 13.93 16.54 -8.74
N VAL A 291 13.19 16.09 -7.74
CA VAL A 291 13.64 15.96 -6.34
C VAL A 291 13.48 14.52 -5.88
N THR A 292 14.59 13.83 -5.70
CA THR A 292 14.63 12.39 -5.40
C THR A 292 15.07 12.05 -3.99
N ASN A 293 15.66 13.01 -3.27
CA ASN A 293 16.35 12.81 -1.99
C ASN A 293 15.82 13.67 -0.84
N ALA A 294 14.69 14.34 -1.04
CA ALA A 294 14.08 15.18 -0.02
C ALA A 294 12.56 15.04 0.00
N GLY A 295 11.97 15.13 1.19
CA GLY A 295 10.52 15.21 1.34
C GLY A 295 9.96 16.56 0.86
N CYS A 296 8.77 16.53 0.28
CA CYS A 296 8.02 17.75 -0.05
C CYS A 296 7.54 18.48 1.22
N CYS A 297 7.24 17.74 2.27
CA CYS A 297 6.88 18.24 3.60
C CYS A 297 7.70 17.55 4.67
N GLY A 298 8.43 18.31 5.48
CA GLY A 298 9.27 17.79 6.55
C GLY A 298 10.22 18.86 7.08
N VAL A 299 11.03 18.50 8.06
CA VAL A 299 11.95 19.43 8.73
C VAL A 299 13.38 18.89 8.72
N GLY A 300 14.34 19.83 8.67
CA GLY A 300 15.77 19.53 8.75
C GLY A 300 16.37 19.10 7.42
N ARG A 301 17.55 18.46 7.49
CA ARG A 301 18.28 17.99 6.30
C ARG A 301 17.38 17.07 5.47
N ASN A 302 17.36 17.25 4.16
CA ASN A 302 16.51 16.51 3.20
C ASN A 302 15.00 16.61 3.49
N ASN A 303 14.53 17.58 4.29
CA ASN A 303 13.19 17.58 4.88
C ASN A 303 12.82 16.20 5.49
N GLY A 304 13.82 15.49 6.03
CA GLY A 304 13.73 14.08 6.41
C GLY A 304 14.04 13.81 7.89
N GLN A 305 14.57 14.78 8.66
CA GLN A 305 14.90 14.55 10.08
C GLN A 305 13.65 14.42 10.95
N VAL A 306 12.61 15.19 10.62
CA VAL A 306 11.27 15.10 11.22
C VAL A 306 10.26 15.04 10.09
N THR A 307 9.24 14.20 10.25
CA THR A 307 8.15 14.08 9.29
C THR A 307 7.32 15.36 9.19
N CYS A 308 6.40 15.42 8.25
CA CYS A 308 5.53 16.58 8.05
C CYS A 308 4.75 16.93 9.31
N LEU A 309 4.86 18.19 9.76
CA LEU A 309 4.18 18.68 10.95
C LEU A 309 2.80 19.26 10.62
N PRO A 310 1.87 19.27 11.60
CA PRO A 310 0.55 19.87 11.41
C PRO A 310 0.65 21.33 10.92
N TYR A 311 -0.09 21.62 9.84
CA TYR A 311 -0.17 22.95 9.19
C TYR A 311 1.16 23.48 8.61
N GLN A 312 2.18 22.63 8.47
CA GLN A 312 3.42 22.99 7.77
C GLN A 312 3.11 23.20 6.28
N ALA A 313 3.63 24.29 5.70
CA ALA A 313 3.52 24.52 4.25
C ALA A 313 4.40 23.50 3.51
N PRO A 314 3.81 22.69 2.60
CA PRO A 314 4.57 21.78 1.77
C PRO A 314 5.25 22.51 0.61
N CYS A 315 6.09 21.80 -0.14
CA CYS A 315 6.67 22.30 -1.38
C CYS A 315 5.58 22.70 -2.41
N ALA A 316 5.90 23.61 -3.33
CA ALA A 316 4.96 24.08 -4.33
C ALA A 316 4.67 23.02 -5.43
N ASN A 317 5.71 22.25 -5.84
CA ASN A 317 5.66 21.30 -6.94
C ASN A 317 5.66 19.86 -6.40
N ARG A 318 4.55 19.42 -5.80
CA ARG A 318 4.41 18.11 -5.15
C ARG A 318 4.67 16.94 -6.09
N ASP A 319 4.20 17.05 -7.33
CA ASP A 319 4.35 16.00 -8.35
C ASP A 319 5.79 15.80 -8.84
N GLN A 320 6.69 16.72 -8.50
CA GLN A 320 8.12 16.63 -8.85
C GLN A 320 8.96 15.97 -7.74
N HIS A 321 8.37 15.64 -6.61
CA HIS A 321 9.04 14.98 -5.50
C HIS A 321 8.66 13.50 -5.47
N ILE A 322 9.65 12.60 -5.34
CA ILE A 322 9.39 11.17 -5.12
C ILE A 322 8.77 10.95 -3.73
N PHE A 323 9.27 11.68 -2.72
CA PHE A 323 8.80 11.55 -1.35
C PHE A 323 7.92 12.71 -0.94
N TRP A 324 6.81 12.38 -0.28
CA TRP A 324 5.93 13.36 0.35
C TRP A 324 6.56 13.88 1.66
N ASP A 325 6.97 12.98 2.53
CA ASP A 325 7.58 13.31 3.82
C ASP A 325 8.93 12.58 4.04
N ALA A 326 9.34 12.41 5.27
CA ALA A 326 10.59 11.76 5.65
C ALA A 326 10.70 10.29 5.21
N PHE A 327 9.58 9.61 4.97
CA PHE A 327 9.51 8.15 4.75
C PHE A 327 8.62 7.75 3.57
N HIS A 328 7.57 8.52 3.30
CA HIS A 328 6.45 8.09 2.46
C HIS A 328 6.53 8.69 1.06
N PRO A 329 6.22 7.91 0.03
CA PRO A 329 6.13 8.41 -1.34
C PRO A 329 5.02 9.45 -1.51
N SER A 330 5.21 10.35 -2.48
CA SER A 330 4.16 11.23 -2.96
C SER A 330 3.07 10.45 -3.71
N GLU A 331 1.91 11.07 -3.90
CA GLU A 331 0.85 10.52 -4.75
C GLU A 331 1.36 10.17 -6.15
N ALA A 332 2.17 11.06 -6.76
CA ALA A 332 2.73 10.85 -8.07
C ALA A 332 3.58 9.56 -8.14
N ALA A 333 4.41 9.30 -7.11
CA ALA A 333 5.18 8.06 -7.01
C ALA A 333 4.27 6.84 -6.76
N ASN A 334 3.27 6.98 -5.88
CA ASN A 334 2.29 5.92 -5.60
C ASN A 334 1.50 5.50 -6.84
N ILE A 335 1.14 6.45 -7.71
CA ILE A 335 0.45 6.18 -8.98
C ILE A 335 1.33 5.31 -9.90
N ILE A 336 2.62 5.61 -10.01
CA ILE A 336 3.55 4.83 -10.85
C ILE A 336 3.71 3.42 -10.28
N VAL A 337 3.97 3.31 -8.97
CA VAL A 337 4.12 2.00 -8.30
C VAL A 337 2.84 1.18 -8.43
N GLY A 338 1.67 1.77 -8.18
CA GLY A 338 0.39 1.09 -8.30
C GLY A 338 0.09 0.58 -9.72
N ARG A 339 0.36 1.39 -10.73
CA ARG A 339 0.19 0.99 -12.14
C ARG A 339 1.13 -0.15 -12.53
N ARG A 340 2.39 -0.11 -12.13
CA ARG A 340 3.38 -1.16 -12.40
C ARG A 340 3.09 -2.44 -11.61
N SER A 341 2.58 -2.32 -10.40
CA SER A 341 2.11 -3.47 -9.62
C SER A 341 0.90 -4.15 -10.26
N TYR A 342 -0.05 -3.35 -10.75
CA TYR A 342 -1.23 -3.86 -11.43
C TYR A 342 -0.88 -4.48 -12.78
N ARG A 343 -0.08 -3.80 -13.60
CA ARG A 343 0.43 -4.31 -14.89
C ARG A 343 1.94 -4.07 -15.00
N ALA A 344 2.70 -5.15 -14.90
CA ALA A 344 4.15 -5.11 -14.96
C ALA A 344 4.65 -4.49 -16.28
N GLN A 345 5.59 -3.57 -16.18
CA GLN A 345 6.28 -2.95 -17.34
C GLN A 345 7.62 -3.62 -17.63
N SER A 346 8.15 -4.33 -16.64
CA SER A 346 9.38 -5.11 -16.73
C SER A 346 9.14 -6.50 -16.17
N PRO A 347 9.80 -7.55 -16.70
CA PRO A 347 9.75 -8.88 -16.11
C PRO A 347 10.19 -8.94 -14.64
N ASN A 348 10.93 -7.92 -14.19
CA ASN A 348 11.41 -7.82 -12.81
C ASN A 348 10.42 -7.11 -11.86
N ASP A 349 9.28 -6.62 -12.35
CA ASP A 349 8.30 -5.92 -11.52
C ASP A 349 7.44 -6.87 -10.69
N ALA A 350 7.21 -8.10 -11.20
CA ALA A 350 6.34 -9.09 -10.55
C ALA A 350 6.80 -10.53 -10.80
N TYR A 351 6.48 -11.45 -9.88
CA TYR A 351 6.76 -12.87 -9.98
C TYR A 351 5.65 -13.70 -9.28
N PRO A 352 5.11 -14.76 -9.90
CA PRO A 352 5.28 -15.16 -11.30
C PRO A 352 4.40 -14.34 -12.25
N MET A 353 3.51 -13.50 -11.73
CA MET A 353 2.56 -12.70 -12.51
C MET A 353 2.28 -11.35 -11.85
N ASP A 354 1.70 -10.42 -12.59
CA ASP A 354 1.19 -9.14 -12.06
C ASP A 354 -0.25 -9.26 -11.52
N ILE A 355 -0.75 -8.16 -10.90
CA ILE A 355 -2.08 -8.16 -10.28
C ILE A 355 -3.19 -8.31 -11.32
N SER A 356 -3.03 -7.75 -12.52
CA SER A 356 -4.05 -7.85 -13.57
C SER A 356 -4.22 -9.29 -14.05
N THR A 357 -3.14 -10.04 -14.14
CA THR A 357 -3.15 -11.47 -14.46
C THR A 357 -3.75 -12.27 -13.31
N LEU A 358 -3.37 -11.99 -12.06
CA LEU A 358 -3.92 -12.63 -10.86
C LEU A 358 -5.44 -12.39 -10.75
N ALA A 359 -5.93 -11.20 -11.07
CA ALA A 359 -7.35 -10.87 -11.03
C ALA A 359 -8.16 -11.69 -12.04
N SER A 360 -7.56 -12.08 -13.17
CA SER A 360 -8.22 -12.82 -14.25
C SER A 360 -8.35 -14.34 -14.01
N ILE A 361 -7.66 -14.89 -13.00
CA ILE A 361 -7.80 -16.29 -12.58
C ILE A 361 -9.09 -16.45 -11.78
#